data_4a039c3e7cbb7ccfe3e786d693a22710
#
_entry.id   4a039c3e7cbb7ccfe3e786d693a22710
#
_cell.length_a   1.000
_cell.length_b   1.000
_cell.length_c   1.000
_cell.angle_alpha   90.00
_cell.angle_beta   90.00
_cell.angle_gamma   90.00
#
_symmetry.space_group_name_H-M   'P 1'
#
loop_
_entity.id
_entity.type
_entity.pdbx_description
1 polymer ?
#
loop_
_entity_poly.entity_id
_entity_poly.type
_entity_poly.pdbx_seq_one_letter_code
_entity_poly.pdbx_strand_id
1 'polypeptide(L)'
;MLALSNDSEGVFATAVVRDYAPEVPLIVRVNRAPNVARLYQSGADFALSVGQVAGQILAYHLLGDRAVAVEQRLKFVRMTAGTLAGQHPWRALVRERTGAAVVAVERERDVFIKFDDGFEVRPDDTLFVCGTTGSLDQYLREFQAAPVAGQRT
;
A
#
# COMPACT_ATOMS: atom_id res chain seq x y z
N MET A 1 7.97 7.86 -1.04
CA MET A 1 7.80 7.81 0.43
C MET A 1 8.32 9.11 1.05
N LEU A 2 7.55 9.73 1.93
CA LEU A 2 7.97 10.89 2.73
C LEU A 2 8.27 10.43 4.17
N ALA A 3 9.47 10.75 4.67
CA ALA A 3 9.92 10.39 6.01
C ALA A 3 10.51 11.61 6.70
N LEU A 4 9.62 12.51 7.12
CA LEU A 4 9.97 13.76 7.78
C LEU A 4 9.94 13.60 9.31
N SER A 5 10.73 14.42 10.00
CA SER A 5 10.79 14.41 11.46
C SER A 5 9.58 15.07 12.12
N ASN A 6 8.90 15.95 11.39
CA ASN A 6 7.75 16.71 11.85
C ASN A 6 6.49 16.35 11.06
N ASP A 7 5.42 15.99 11.76
CA ASP A 7 4.17 15.57 11.13
C ASP A 7 3.48 16.73 10.37
N SER A 8 3.62 17.97 10.85
CA SER A 8 3.05 19.14 10.13
C SER A 8 3.74 19.38 8.80
N GLU A 9 5.06 19.22 8.74
CA GLU A 9 5.82 19.24 7.49
C GLU A 9 5.42 18.08 6.58
N GLY A 10 5.16 16.90 7.17
CA GLY A 10 4.64 15.74 6.47
C GLY A 10 3.29 16.00 5.80
N VAL A 11 2.36 16.64 6.51
CA VAL A 11 1.05 17.03 5.97
C VAL A 11 1.20 18.01 4.81
N PHE A 12 2.01 19.05 4.99
CA PHE A 12 2.24 20.04 3.94
C PHE A 12 2.91 19.43 2.70
N ALA A 13 3.99 18.66 2.90
CA ALA A 13 4.70 18.01 1.81
C ALA A 13 3.79 17.01 1.06
N THR A 14 2.90 16.31 1.78
CA THR A 14 1.92 15.41 1.19
C THR A 14 0.98 16.15 0.25
N ALA A 15 0.42 17.27 0.69
CA ALA A 15 -0.47 18.09 -0.13
C ALA A 15 0.24 18.61 -1.40
N VAL A 16 1.49 19.10 -1.24
CA VAL A 16 2.29 19.58 -2.37
C VAL A 16 2.60 18.46 -3.37
N VAL A 17 3.03 17.30 -2.89
CA VAL A 17 3.33 16.16 -3.79
C VAL A 17 2.06 15.69 -4.49
N ARG A 18 0.92 15.68 -3.81
CA ARG A 18 -0.35 15.27 -4.41
C ARG A 18 -0.82 16.24 -5.50
N ASP A 19 -0.56 17.52 -5.33
CA ASP A 19 -0.87 18.56 -6.34
C ASP A 19 0.01 18.38 -7.60
N TYR A 20 1.31 18.13 -7.41
CA TYR A 20 2.25 17.96 -8.54
C TYR A 20 2.19 16.60 -9.22
N ALA A 21 1.83 15.55 -8.50
CA ALA A 21 1.86 14.16 -8.96
C ALA A 21 0.67 13.38 -8.38
N PRO A 22 -0.56 13.62 -8.85
CA PRO A 22 -1.78 13.07 -8.28
C PRO A 22 -1.84 11.53 -8.28
N GLU A 23 -1.19 10.89 -9.25
CA GLU A 23 -1.26 9.44 -9.45
C GLU A 23 -0.16 8.65 -8.70
N VAL A 24 0.86 9.34 -8.14
CA VAL A 24 1.98 8.65 -7.51
C VAL A 24 1.58 8.10 -6.14
N PRO A 25 1.81 6.80 -5.85
CA PRO A 25 1.58 6.24 -4.52
C PRO A 25 2.42 6.95 -3.46
N LEU A 26 1.77 7.51 -2.46
CA LEU A 26 2.40 8.34 -1.45
C LEU A 26 2.30 7.70 -0.05
N ILE A 27 3.43 7.17 0.41
CA ILE A 27 3.57 6.65 1.76
C ILE A 27 4.22 7.72 2.62
N VAL A 28 3.60 8.08 3.73
CA VAL A 28 4.08 9.11 4.63
C VAL A 28 4.32 8.54 6.03
N ARG A 29 5.50 8.79 6.57
CA ARG A 29 5.78 8.49 7.97
C ARG A 29 5.03 9.46 8.86
N VAL A 30 4.42 8.95 9.92
CA VAL A 30 3.83 9.75 10.98
C VAL A 30 4.46 9.41 12.32
N ASN A 31 4.75 10.43 13.12
CA ASN A 31 5.39 10.24 14.43
C ASN A 31 4.34 10.08 15.55
N ARG A 32 3.17 10.71 15.40
CA ARG A 32 2.10 10.67 16.39
C ARG A 32 0.82 10.08 15.77
N ALA A 33 0.32 9.00 16.35
CA ALA A 33 -0.88 8.32 15.88
C ALA A 33 -2.10 9.24 15.61
N PRO A 34 -2.41 10.29 16.43
CA PRO A 34 -3.52 11.20 16.15
C PRO A 34 -3.39 11.98 14.83
N ASN A 35 -2.18 12.10 14.25
CA ASN A 35 -1.96 12.81 13.01
C ASN A 35 -2.18 11.93 11.75
N VAL A 36 -2.40 10.64 11.91
CA VAL A 36 -2.66 9.70 10.81
C VAL A 36 -3.84 10.18 9.95
N ALA A 37 -4.96 10.54 10.57
CA ALA A 37 -6.15 11.00 9.85
C ALA A 37 -5.87 12.27 9.01
N ARG A 38 -5.05 13.19 9.52
CA ARG A 38 -4.69 14.42 8.80
C ARG A 38 -3.86 14.14 7.55
N LEU A 39 -2.95 13.16 7.61
CA LEU A 39 -2.15 12.76 6.46
C LEU A 39 -3.01 12.14 5.36
N TYR A 40 -3.98 11.31 5.72
CA TYR A 40 -4.93 10.78 4.74
C TYR A 40 -5.77 11.91 4.10
N GLN A 41 -6.26 12.86 4.90
CA GLN A 41 -6.99 14.02 4.39
C GLN A 41 -6.14 14.91 3.46
N SER A 42 -4.82 14.92 3.65
CA SER A 42 -3.88 15.65 2.79
C SER A 42 -3.52 14.89 1.50
N GLY A 43 -4.05 13.69 1.30
CA GLY A 43 -3.83 12.90 0.10
C GLY A 43 -2.75 11.83 0.20
N ALA A 44 -2.29 11.48 1.41
CA ALA A 44 -1.44 10.30 1.57
C ALA A 44 -2.24 9.03 1.24
N ASP A 45 -1.60 8.09 0.55
CA ASP A 45 -2.16 6.76 0.35
C ASP A 45 -2.00 5.92 1.60
N PHE A 46 -0.85 6.10 2.27
CA PHE A 46 -0.52 5.39 3.50
C PHE A 46 0.18 6.31 4.48
N ALA A 47 -0.35 6.34 5.70
CA ALA A 47 0.30 6.98 6.84
C ALA A 47 0.87 5.91 7.76
N LEU A 48 2.20 5.81 7.82
CA LEU A 48 2.90 4.77 8.57
C LEU A 48 3.40 5.30 9.91
N SER A 49 2.78 4.87 11.00
CA SER A 49 3.28 5.15 12.35
C SER A 49 4.26 4.07 12.78
N VAL A 50 5.53 4.45 12.94
CA VAL A 50 6.59 3.53 13.39
C VAL A 50 6.26 2.94 14.78
N GLY A 51 5.69 3.75 15.67
CA GLY A 51 5.29 3.28 17.01
C GLY A 51 4.16 2.24 16.96
N GLN A 52 3.18 2.42 16.07
CA GLN A 52 2.11 1.42 15.88
C GLN A 52 2.65 0.12 15.31
N VAL A 53 3.51 0.20 14.29
CA VAL A 53 4.12 -1.00 13.67
C VAL A 53 4.98 -1.75 14.69
N ALA A 54 5.84 -1.04 15.42
CA ALA A 54 6.67 -1.64 16.46
C ALA A 54 5.83 -2.28 17.56
N GLY A 55 4.77 -1.59 18.01
CA GLY A 55 3.83 -2.12 18.99
C GLY A 55 3.10 -3.38 18.50
N GLN A 56 2.71 -3.42 17.25
CA GLN A 56 2.07 -4.60 16.64
C GLN A 56 3.03 -5.80 16.55
N ILE A 57 4.29 -5.55 16.15
CA ILE A 57 5.33 -6.60 16.12
C ILE A 57 5.56 -7.16 17.52
N LEU A 58 5.70 -6.30 18.52
CA LEU A 58 5.86 -6.72 19.92
C LEU A 58 4.64 -7.50 20.41
N ALA A 59 3.43 -7.02 20.15
CA ALA A 59 2.21 -7.72 20.54
C ALA A 59 2.12 -9.09 19.88
N TYR A 60 2.47 -9.20 18.61
CA TYR A 60 2.49 -10.48 17.89
C TYR A 60 3.49 -11.46 18.51
N HIS A 61 4.70 -11.01 18.87
CA HIS A 61 5.71 -11.86 19.50
C HIS A 61 5.32 -12.30 20.91
N LEU A 62 4.62 -11.44 21.66
CA LEU A 62 4.23 -11.73 23.05
C LEU A 62 2.94 -12.55 23.15
N LEU A 63 1.96 -12.32 22.27
CA LEU A 63 0.61 -12.85 22.35
C LEU A 63 0.31 -13.89 21.24
N GLY A 64 1.21 -14.07 20.30
CA GLY A 64 1.00 -14.92 19.11
C GLY A 64 -0.21 -14.45 18.29
N ASP A 65 -0.87 -15.40 17.62
CA ASP A 65 -2.04 -15.12 16.75
C ASP A 65 -3.27 -14.56 17.48
N ARG A 66 -3.23 -14.50 18.81
CA ARG A 66 -4.30 -13.92 19.66
C ARG A 66 -4.21 -12.40 19.80
N ALA A 67 -3.21 -11.75 19.20
CA ALA A 67 -3.11 -10.30 19.20
C ALA A 67 -4.32 -9.69 18.48
N VAL A 68 -5.25 -9.16 19.27
CA VAL A 68 -6.47 -8.51 18.74
C VAL A 68 -6.06 -7.27 17.95
N ALA A 69 -6.50 -7.24 16.69
CA ALA A 69 -6.30 -6.11 15.82
C ALA A 69 -7.21 -4.94 16.23
N VAL A 70 -6.64 -3.98 16.90
CA VAL A 70 -7.28 -2.69 17.06
C VAL A 70 -6.90 -1.83 15.86
N GLU A 71 -7.93 -1.46 15.08
CA GLU A 71 -7.94 -0.56 13.92
C GLU A 71 -7.41 -1.09 12.58
N GLN A 72 -7.96 -0.52 11.52
CA GLN A 72 -7.82 -0.87 10.10
C GLN A 72 -6.37 -1.17 9.71
N ARG A 73 -6.02 -2.45 9.74
CA ARG A 73 -4.68 -2.90 9.44
C ARG A 73 -4.43 -2.76 7.96
N LEU A 74 -3.47 -1.94 7.63
CA LEU A 74 -2.85 -2.00 6.32
C LEU A 74 -2.15 -3.35 6.17
N LYS A 75 -2.54 -4.08 5.15
CA LYS A 75 -1.93 -5.36 4.78
C LYS A 75 -1.19 -5.20 3.48
N PHE A 76 -0.03 -5.82 3.40
CA PHE A 76 0.68 -6.03 2.15
C PHE A 76 0.47 -7.48 1.73
N VAL A 77 -0.08 -7.69 0.56
CA VAL A 77 -0.40 -9.02 0.06
C VAL A 77 0.17 -9.18 -1.34
N ARG A 78 0.73 -10.36 -1.59
CA ARG A 78 1.15 -10.76 -2.94
C ARG A 78 -0.07 -11.27 -3.69
N MET A 79 -0.33 -10.73 -4.86
CA MET A 79 -1.49 -11.03 -5.69
C MET A 79 -1.05 -11.41 -7.11
N THR A 80 -1.80 -12.25 -7.76
CA THR A 80 -1.65 -12.46 -9.22
C THR A 80 -2.08 -11.21 -9.97
N ALA A 81 -1.63 -11.07 -11.22
CA ALA A 81 -1.98 -9.95 -12.09
C ALA A 81 -3.50 -9.85 -12.36
N GLY A 82 -4.20 -11.00 -12.47
CA GLY A 82 -5.62 -11.02 -12.80
C GLY A 82 -5.93 -10.21 -14.05
N THR A 83 -7.03 -9.47 -14.06
CA THR A 83 -7.42 -8.61 -15.18
C THR A 83 -6.61 -7.29 -15.26
N LEU A 84 -5.67 -7.06 -14.34
CA LEU A 84 -4.72 -5.95 -14.43
C LEU A 84 -3.60 -6.24 -15.45
N ALA A 85 -3.45 -7.49 -15.90
CA ALA A 85 -2.51 -7.85 -16.95
C ALA A 85 -2.80 -7.05 -18.24
N GLY A 86 -1.75 -6.52 -18.87
CA GLY A 86 -1.83 -5.63 -20.04
C GLY A 86 -2.16 -4.18 -19.70
N GLN A 87 -2.27 -3.82 -18.42
CA GLN A 87 -2.58 -2.47 -18.00
C GLN A 87 -1.40 -1.86 -17.21
N HIS A 88 -1.33 -0.54 -17.24
CA HIS A 88 -0.39 0.18 -16.37
C HIS A 88 -0.93 0.24 -14.94
N PRO A 89 -0.14 -0.09 -13.89
CA PRO A 89 -0.62 -0.22 -12.52
C PRO A 89 -1.34 1.03 -11.98
N TRP A 90 -0.88 2.21 -12.36
CA TRP A 90 -1.47 3.48 -11.89
C TRP A 90 -2.63 3.95 -12.77
N ARG A 91 -2.55 3.75 -14.11
CA ARG A 91 -3.60 4.18 -15.05
C ARG A 91 -4.87 3.33 -14.95
N ALA A 92 -4.78 2.14 -14.38
CA ALA A 92 -5.94 1.27 -14.13
C ALA A 92 -6.87 1.78 -13.02
N LEU A 93 -6.55 2.92 -12.41
CA LEU A 93 -7.32 3.55 -11.32
C LEU A 93 -7.63 2.58 -10.18
N VAL A 94 -6.64 1.73 -9.85
CA VAL A 94 -6.79 0.68 -8.82
C VAL A 94 -7.26 1.26 -7.50
N ARG A 95 -6.67 2.38 -7.12
CA ARG A 95 -6.94 3.03 -5.84
C ARG A 95 -8.36 3.60 -5.78
N GLU A 96 -8.77 4.31 -6.80
CA GLU A 96 -10.10 4.93 -6.90
C GLU A 96 -11.19 3.87 -6.90
N ARG A 97 -10.93 2.74 -7.54
CA ARG A 97 -11.89 1.64 -7.68
C ARG A 97 -11.97 0.74 -6.45
N THR A 98 -10.87 0.58 -5.72
CA THR A 98 -10.79 -0.43 -4.65
C THR A 98 -10.32 0.10 -3.30
N GLY A 99 -9.72 1.29 -3.26
CA GLY A 99 -9.03 1.80 -2.07
C GLY A 99 -7.72 1.08 -1.75
N ALA A 100 -7.27 0.13 -2.60
CA ALA A 100 -5.97 -0.53 -2.50
C ALA A 100 -4.98 0.09 -3.49
N ALA A 101 -3.68 -0.12 -3.29
CA ALA A 101 -2.65 0.38 -4.20
C ALA A 101 -1.64 -0.72 -4.56
N VAL A 102 -1.25 -0.77 -5.82
CA VAL A 102 -0.12 -1.58 -6.27
C VAL A 102 1.16 -0.81 -5.95
N VAL A 103 1.99 -1.34 -5.07
CA VAL A 103 3.21 -0.70 -4.58
C VAL A 103 4.48 -1.24 -5.22
N ALA A 104 4.45 -2.47 -5.71
CA ALA A 104 5.54 -3.09 -6.46
C ALA A 104 5.01 -4.18 -7.38
N VAL A 105 5.79 -4.49 -8.40
CA VAL A 105 5.57 -5.63 -9.30
C VAL A 105 6.83 -6.48 -9.31
N GLU A 106 6.69 -7.75 -9.01
CA GLU A 106 7.76 -8.75 -9.10
C GLU A 106 7.60 -9.52 -10.40
N ARG A 107 8.63 -9.51 -11.21
CA ARG A 107 8.73 -10.26 -12.46
C ARG A 107 9.99 -11.09 -12.45
N GLU A 108 9.85 -12.42 -12.46
CA GLU A 108 10.95 -13.36 -12.32
C GLU A 108 11.71 -13.13 -10.99
N ARG A 109 12.83 -12.41 -11.01
CA ARG A 109 13.65 -12.05 -9.83
C ARG A 109 13.78 -10.55 -9.60
N ASP A 110 13.20 -9.75 -10.50
CA ASP A 110 13.28 -8.30 -10.45
C ASP A 110 12.04 -7.70 -9.77
N VAL A 111 12.25 -6.69 -8.95
CA VAL A 111 11.18 -5.96 -8.27
C VAL A 111 11.13 -4.53 -8.77
N PHE A 112 10.04 -4.17 -9.42
CA PHE A 112 9.78 -2.84 -9.96
C PHE A 112 8.93 -2.06 -8.95
N ILE A 113 9.45 -0.93 -8.49
CA ILE A 113 8.76 0.03 -7.60
C ILE A 113 8.48 1.36 -8.28
N LYS A 114 9.04 1.55 -9.48
CA LYS A 114 8.76 2.68 -10.37
C LYS A 114 8.18 2.12 -11.66
N PHE A 115 7.11 2.71 -12.10
CA PHE A 115 6.44 2.34 -13.33
C PHE A 115 6.54 3.53 -14.28
N ASP A 116 7.32 3.39 -15.34
CA ASP A 116 7.40 4.36 -16.41
C ASP A 116 6.12 4.33 -17.26
N ASP A 117 5.96 5.30 -18.14
CA ASP A 117 4.75 5.45 -18.95
C ASP A 117 4.43 4.24 -19.85
N GLY A 118 5.42 3.44 -20.20
CA GLY A 118 5.30 2.25 -21.01
C GLY A 118 5.19 0.95 -20.20
N PHE A 119 5.19 1.04 -18.86
CA PHE A 119 5.14 -0.16 -18.02
C PHE A 119 3.76 -0.84 -18.14
N GLU A 120 3.78 -2.12 -18.46
CA GLU A 120 2.58 -2.97 -18.47
C GLU A 120 2.78 -4.18 -17.56
N VAL A 121 1.76 -4.49 -16.78
CA VAL A 121 1.71 -5.70 -15.96
C VAL A 121 1.58 -6.91 -16.88
N ARG A 122 2.40 -7.94 -16.66
CA ARG A 122 2.31 -9.21 -17.39
C ARG A 122 1.45 -10.23 -16.63
N PRO A 123 0.86 -11.21 -17.33
CA PRO A 123 0.05 -12.24 -16.66
C PRO A 123 0.77 -13.00 -15.54
N ASP A 124 2.09 -13.20 -15.69
CA ASP A 124 2.91 -13.96 -14.76
C ASP A 124 3.52 -13.09 -13.64
N ASP A 125 3.29 -11.78 -13.65
CA ASP A 125 3.76 -10.89 -12.61
C ASP A 125 3.08 -11.17 -11.28
N THR A 126 3.84 -11.02 -10.19
CA THR A 126 3.30 -10.96 -8.84
C THR A 126 3.21 -9.51 -8.39
N LEU A 127 2.02 -9.07 -8.02
CA LEU A 127 1.78 -7.71 -7.57
C LEU A 127 1.82 -7.63 -6.04
N PHE A 128 2.55 -6.67 -5.51
CA PHE A 128 2.48 -6.31 -4.10
C PHE A 128 1.42 -5.24 -3.94
N VAL A 129 0.31 -5.64 -3.35
CA VAL A 129 -0.86 -4.78 -3.16
C VAL A 129 -0.99 -4.43 -1.69
N CYS A 130 -1.19 -3.16 -1.41
CA CYS A 130 -1.36 -2.63 -0.07
C CYS A 130 -2.75 -2.04 0.10
N GLY A 131 -3.40 -2.34 1.23
CA GLY A 131 -4.73 -1.82 1.53
C GLY A 131 -5.27 -2.33 2.85
N THR A 132 -6.44 -1.84 3.23
CA THR A 132 -7.23 -2.43 4.32
C THR A 132 -7.79 -3.78 3.89
N THR A 133 -8.27 -4.58 4.84
CA THR A 133 -8.92 -5.87 4.50
C THR A 133 -10.05 -5.67 3.48
N GLY A 134 -10.93 -4.67 3.70
CA GLY A 134 -12.03 -4.38 2.78
C GLY A 134 -11.56 -3.94 1.40
N SER A 135 -10.52 -3.10 1.33
CA SER A 135 -9.91 -2.66 0.06
C SER A 135 -9.29 -3.82 -0.71
N LEU A 136 -8.62 -4.74 -0.02
CA LEU A 136 -8.02 -5.93 -0.63
C LEU A 136 -9.08 -6.91 -1.12
N ASP A 137 -10.17 -7.12 -0.36
CA ASP A 137 -11.30 -7.93 -0.79
C ASP A 137 -11.99 -7.34 -2.03
N GLN A 138 -12.07 -6.01 -2.10
CA GLN A 138 -12.60 -5.33 -3.28
C GLN A 138 -11.65 -5.47 -4.47
N TYR A 139 -10.34 -5.35 -4.25
CA TYR A 139 -9.33 -5.58 -5.28
C TYR A 139 -9.42 -6.99 -5.87
N LEU A 140 -9.55 -8.03 -5.02
CA LEU A 140 -9.68 -9.42 -5.47
C LEU A 140 -10.89 -9.61 -6.40
N ARG A 141 -12.02 -9.00 -6.06
CA ARG A 141 -13.24 -9.08 -6.89
C ARG A 141 -13.13 -8.30 -8.18
N GLU A 142 -12.64 -7.07 -8.09
CA GLU A 142 -12.59 -6.13 -9.22
C GLU A 142 -11.59 -6.56 -10.29
N PHE A 143 -10.43 -7.03 -9.88
CA PHE A 143 -9.35 -7.42 -10.79
C PHE A 143 -9.23 -8.94 -10.97
N GLN A 144 -10.16 -9.72 -10.44
CA GLN A 144 -10.14 -11.19 -10.52
C GLN A 144 -8.77 -11.78 -10.13
N ALA A 145 -8.11 -11.13 -9.19
CA ALA A 145 -6.81 -11.52 -8.68
C ALA A 145 -6.95 -12.61 -7.60
N ALA A 146 -5.88 -13.32 -7.33
CA ALA A 146 -5.81 -14.30 -6.24
C ALA A 146 -4.55 -14.03 -5.38
N PRO A 147 -4.61 -14.30 -4.07
CA PRO A 147 -3.41 -14.26 -3.24
C PRO A 147 -2.39 -15.31 -3.69
N VAL A 148 -1.14 -14.89 -3.83
CA VAL A 148 -0.03 -15.81 -4.10
C VAL A 148 0.45 -16.36 -2.77
N ALA A 149 0.39 -17.68 -2.59
CA ALA A 149 0.88 -18.35 -1.38
C ALA A 149 2.37 -18.03 -1.21
N GLY A 150 2.74 -17.37 -0.10
CA GLY A 150 4.13 -17.13 0.22
C GLY A 150 4.83 -18.47 0.52
N GLN A 151 5.96 -18.73 -0.12
CA GLN A 151 6.89 -19.71 0.41
C GLN A 151 7.29 -19.23 1.82
N ARG A 152 6.95 -20.02 2.82
CA ARG A 152 7.52 -19.85 4.17
C ARG A 152 9.00 -20.13 4.06
N THR A 153 9.83 -19.14 4.19
CA THR A 153 11.25 -19.26 4.55
C THR A 153 11.37 -19.32 6.05
#